data_262d1e708b1116f2f28cd590a93180ec
#
_entry.id   262d1e708b1116f2f28cd590a93180ec
#
_cell.length_a   1.000
_cell.length_b   1.000
_cell.length_c   1.000
_cell.angle_alpha   90.00
_cell.angle_beta   90.00
_cell.angle_gamma   90.00
#
_symmetry.space_group_name_H-M   'P 1'
#
loop_
_entity.id
_entity.type
_entity.pdbx_description
1 polymer ?
#
loop_
_entity_poly.entity_id
_entity_poly.type
_entity_poly.pdbx_seq_one_letter_code
_entity_poly.pdbx_strand_id
1 'polypeptide(L)'
;VYQTHVKRVKESGFAMVLTAGQTTTFFEDPANMAIPNATVFQLVTEGIDTVDDLSEFDKDTIQQIASNLRRPPAGAHFVFGAKSQKRLTAACKIVRYYETVGRPLTAANIAWNTVIKNFEVQWKALKTKKDGDEHETPKIAKGLNIMKWSESFRDILHRCIGVQMIPLAYVIREVAVAPAITAIETGQPHSTIAGSIEQELITRGSHAHPLFRDDCASVYYKLEEATRGTSYAASIKPFQRAKDGRGAFKAIINQFAGEDKWESEIKAKEEVLHGLKWKGQSNYT
;
A
#
# COMPACT_ATOMS: atom_id res chain seq x y z
N VAL A 1 10.56 13.23 40.18
CA VAL A 1 9.24 12.60 39.94
C VAL A 1 9.38 11.90 38.61
N TYR A 2 9.67 10.58 38.68
CA TYR A 2 9.77 9.73 37.48
C TYR A 2 8.35 9.44 36.99
N GLN A 3 7.96 10.01 35.86
CA GLN A 3 6.81 9.53 35.10
C GLN A 3 7.21 8.24 34.39
N THR A 4 6.68 7.14 34.88
CA THR A 4 6.68 5.85 34.19
C THR A 4 5.88 5.98 32.91
N HIS A 5 6.56 6.09 31.76
CA HIS A 5 5.94 5.93 30.45
C HIS A 5 5.47 4.47 30.33
N VAL A 6 4.18 4.30 30.43
CA VAL A 6 3.50 3.04 30.13
C VAL A 6 3.79 2.72 28.66
N LYS A 7 4.69 1.75 28.40
CA LYS A 7 4.87 1.16 27.09
C LYS A 7 3.51 0.63 26.61
N ARG A 8 2.93 1.32 25.64
CA ARG A 8 1.82 0.75 24.88
C ARG A 8 2.37 -0.43 24.10
N VAL A 9 2.16 -1.63 24.62
CA VAL A 9 2.39 -2.87 23.85
C VAL A 9 1.40 -2.82 22.70
N LYS A 10 1.89 -2.47 21.49
CA LYS A 10 1.13 -2.70 20.26
C LYS A 10 1.03 -4.21 20.12
N GLU A 11 -0.17 -4.76 20.30
CA GLU A 11 -0.55 -6.14 19.95
C GLU A 11 -0.62 -6.30 18.43
N SER A 12 0.45 -6.00 17.73
CA SER A 12 0.70 -6.46 16.38
C SER A 12 1.89 -7.41 16.45
N GLY A 13 1.65 -8.70 16.21
CA GLY A 13 2.60 -9.79 16.41
C GLY A 13 3.82 -9.79 15.50
N PHE A 14 4.47 -8.65 15.29
CA PHE A 14 5.70 -8.51 14.52
C PHE A 14 6.62 -7.49 15.18
N ALA A 15 7.25 -7.88 16.27
CA ALA A 15 8.35 -7.12 16.82
C ALA A 15 9.66 -7.79 16.40
N MET A 16 10.23 -7.37 15.28
CA MET A 16 11.69 -7.46 15.16
C MET A 16 12.24 -6.11 15.62
N VAL A 17 12.57 -6.05 16.88
CA VAL A 17 13.23 -4.90 17.50
C VAL A 17 14.70 -4.94 17.06
N LEU A 18 15.15 -3.89 16.38
CA LEU A 18 16.59 -3.68 16.16
C LEU A 18 17.29 -3.66 17.52
N THR A 19 18.45 -4.30 17.62
CA THR A 19 19.27 -4.21 18.82
C THR A 19 19.71 -2.77 19.06
N ALA A 20 19.99 -2.40 20.31
CA ALA A 20 20.47 -1.05 20.64
C ALA A 20 21.68 -0.62 19.79
N GLY A 21 22.63 -1.55 19.52
CA GLY A 21 23.76 -1.29 18.64
C GLY A 21 23.38 -1.04 17.19
N GLN A 22 22.37 -1.73 16.67
CA GLN A 22 21.85 -1.51 15.31
C GLN A 22 21.11 -0.17 15.21
N THR A 23 20.36 0.21 16.21
CA THR A 23 19.70 1.52 16.32
C THR A 23 20.71 2.64 16.34
N THR A 24 21.77 2.53 17.16
CA THR A 24 22.88 3.47 17.21
C THR A 24 23.55 3.59 15.83
N THR A 25 23.88 2.48 15.21
CA THR A 25 24.48 2.45 13.86
C THR A 25 23.57 3.12 12.83
N PHE A 26 22.25 2.90 12.89
CA PHE A 26 21.33 3.55 11.98
C PHE A 26 21.35 5.07 12.10
N PHE A 27 21.33 5.62 13.31
CA PHE A 27 21.29 7.06 13.50
C PHE A 27 22.66 7.74 13.31
N GLU A 28 23.73 7.16 13.82
CA GLU A 28 25.04 7.82 13.94
C GLU A 28 25.97 7.60 12.74
N ASP A 29 25.91 6.42 12.11
CA ASP A 29 26.83 6.09 11.01
C ASP A 29 26.71 7.09 9.86
N PRO A 30 27.82 7.71 9.41
CA PRO A 30 27.88 8.57 8.24
C PRO A 30 27.35 7.95 6.94
N ALA A 31 27.39 6.63 6.82
CA ALA A 31 26.79 5.90 5.72
C ALA A 31 25.25 5.84 5.80
N ASN A 32 24.67 6.00 6.98
CA ASN A 32 23.23 6.01 7.24
C ASN A 32 22.72 7.45 7.48
N MET A 33 22.20 7.74 8.67
CA MET A 33 21.56 9.05 8.96
C MET A 33 22.60 10.15 9.22
N ALA A 34 23.80 9.81 9.67
CA ALA A 34 24.89 10.76 9.97
C ALA A 34 24.47 11.84 10.98
N ILE A 35 23.78 11.46 12.04
CA ILE A 35 23.38 12.34 13.14
C ILE A 35 24.45 12.26 14.23
N PRO A 36 25.01 13.39 14.72
CA PRO A 36 25.97 13.35 15.81
C PRO A 36 25.39 12.69 17.07
N ASN A 37 26.20 11.89 17.76
CA ASN A 37 25.80 11.16 18.97
C ASN A 37 25.06 12.03 20.00
N ALA A 38 25.59 13.22 20.32
CA ALA A 38 24.96 14.15 21.25
C ALA A 38 23.54 14.59 20.78
N THR A 39 23.33 14.68 19.46
CA THR A 39 22.02 15.00 18.88
C THR A 39 21.09 13.80 18.92
N VAL A 40 21.58 12.58 18.66
CA VAL A 40 20.79 11.34 18.77
C VAL A 40 20.22 11.20 20.16
N PHE A 41 21.02 11.49 21.21
CA PHE A 41 20.55 11.46 22.58
C PHE A 41 19.39 12.43 22.86
N GLN A 42 19.35 13.56 22.16
CA GLN A 42 18.25 14.53 22.29
C GLN A 42 17.00 14.12 21.48
N LEU A 43 17.13 13.29 20.44
CA LEU A 43 15.97 12.81 19.70
C LEU A 43 15.03 11.97 20.55
N VAL A 44 15.55 11.30 21.59
CA VAL A 44 14.74 10.57 22.58
C VAL A 44 13.77 11.51 23.33
N THR A 45 14.20 12.73 23.63
CA THR A 45 13.34 13.74 24.28
C THR A 45 12.24 14.26 23.35
N GLU A 46 12.45 14.17 22.05
CA GLU A 46 11.47 14.53 21.02
C GLU A 46 10.60 13.31 20.59
N GLY A 47 10.75 12.16 21.28
CA GLY A 47 9.94 10.97 21.06
C GLY A 47 10.49 9.98 20.02
N ILE A 48 11.72 10.14 19.57
CA ILE A 48 12.41 9.20 18.65
C ILE A 48 13.40 8.37 19.45
N ASP A 49 12.94 7.30 20.08
CA ASP A 49 13.77 6.38 20.86
C ASP A 49 14.23 5.17 20.03
N THR A 50 13.37 4.73 19.14
CA THR A 50 13.62 3.58 18.27
C THR A 50 13.44 3.95 16.79
N VAL A 51 13.85 3.06 15.88
CA VAL A 51 13.61 3.28 14.44
C VAL A 51 12.13 3.13 14.09
N ASP A 52 11.39 2.32 14.84
CA ASP A 52 9.93 2.13 14.64
C ASP A 52 9.16 3.42 14.87
N ASP A 53 9.61 4.27 15.81
CA ASP A 53 8.96 5.55 16.10
C ASP A 53 8.90 6.47 14.89
N LEU A 54 9.82 6.28 13.93
CA LEU A 54 9.85 7.07 12.70
C LEU A 54 8.58 6.94 11.84
N SER A 55 7.75 5.93 12.06
CA SER A 55 6.47 5.79 11.39
C SER A 55 5.49 6.92 11.71
N GLU A 56 5.65 7.56 12.87
CA GLU A 56 4.76 8.62 13.37
C GLU A 56 5.18 10.03 12.90
N PHE A 57 6.40 10.18 12.36
CA PHE A 57 6.97 11.46 12.00
C PHE A 57 6.92 11.73 10.49
N ASP A 58 6.69 12.98 10.13
CA ASP A 58 6.72 13.45 8.75
C ASP A 58 7.84 14.51 8.54
N LYS A 59 7.89 15.07 7.33
CA LYS A 59 8.88 16.08 6.97
C LYS A 59 8.80 17.32 7.88
N ASP A 60 7.59 17.79 8.16
CA ASP A 60 7.36 19.06 8.85
C ASP A 60 7.72 18.90 10.34
N THR A 61 7.36 17.76 10.92
CA THR A 61 7.76 17.40 12.29
C THR A 61 9.27 17.26 12.43
N ILE A 62 9.95 16.60 11.48
CA ILE A 62 11.43 16.52 11.49
C ILE A 62 12.08 17.90 11.38
N GLN A 63 11.51 18.81 10.58
CA GLN A 63 12.00 20.18 10.48
C GLN A 63 11.79 20.96 11.78
N GLN A 64 10.65 20.77 12.44
CA GLN A 64 10.35 21.36 13.74
C GLN A 64 11.31 20.88 14.82
N ILE A 65 11.55 19.57 14.92
CA ILE A 65 12.55 18.98 15.81
C ILE A 65 13.93 19.60 15.55
N ALA A 66 14.35 19.68 14.29
CA ALA A 66 15.64 20.28 13.93
C ALA A 66 15.72 21.76 14.33
N SER A 67 14.62 22.49 14.28
CA SER A 67 14.53 23.88 14.75
C SER A 67 14.61 23.98 16.26
N ASN A 68 13.92 23.09 16.99
CA ASN A 68 13.94 23.03 18.46
C ASN A 68 15.34 22.74 18.98
N LEU A 69 16.03 21.77 18.41
CA LEU A 69 17.38 21.38 18.79
C LEU A 69 18.42 22.50 18.57
N ARG A 70 18.14 23.48 17.70
CA ARG A 70 18.98 24.66 17.46
C ARG A 70 18.68 25.83 18.42
N ARG A 71 17.60 25.78 19.18
CA ARG A 71 17.17 26.80 20.15
C ARG A 71 17.40 26.27 21.55
N PRO A 72 18.60 26.34 22.10
CA PRO A 72 18.84 25.74 23.40
C PRO A 72 18.14 26.52 24.53
N PRO A 73 17.64 25.80 25.53
CA PRO A 73 17.70 26.35 26.88
C PRO A 73 19.17 26.46 27.26
N ALA A 74 19.64 27.67 27.52
CA ALA A 74 20.96 28.00 28.06
C ALA A 74 22.17 27.13 27.56
N GLY A 75 22.67 27.38 26.37
CA GLY A 75 24.09 27.18 26.12
C GLY A 75 24.50 26.01 25.21
N ALA A 76 23.68 25.04 24.88
CA ALA A 76 24.12 23.92 24.02
C ALA A 76 23.32 23.87 22.71
N HIS A 77 24.04 23.87 21.58
CA HIS A 77 23.46 23.67 20.27
C HIS A 77 23.67 22.23 19.83
N PHE A 78 22.57 21.53 19.54
CA PHE A 78 22.63 20.21 18.93
C PHE A 78 22.54 20.34 17.41
N VAL A 79 23.52 19.77 16.71
CA VAL A 79 23.62 19.88 15.26
C VAL A 79 22.74 18.83 14.60
N PHE A 80 21.67 19.28 13.96
CA PHE A 80 20.84 18.44 13.09
C PHE A 80 20.88 19.01 11.68
N GLY A 81 21.89 18.59 10.91
CA GLY A 81 22.20 19.12 9.58
C GLY A 81 21.12 18.79 8.53
N ALA A 82 21.04 19.61 7.48
CA ALA A 82 20.06 19.40 6.40
C ALA A 82 20.17 18.02 5.72
N LYS A 83 21.38 17.47 5.61
CA LYS A 83 21.63 16.11 5.08
C LYS A 83 20.94 15.05 5.95
N SER A 84 21.10 15.13 7.26
CA SER A 84 20.51 14.20 8.22
C SER A 84 18.99 14.34 8.25
N GLN A 85 18.46 15.57 8.21
CA GLN A 85 17.02 15.82 8.11
C GLN A 85 16.41 15.19 6.86
N LYS A 86 17.04 15.37 5.69
CA LYS A 86 16.59 14.76 4.44
C LYS A 86 16.58 13.23 4.52
N ARG A 87 17.65 12.64 5.05
CA ARG A 87 17.78 11.18 5.20
C ARG A 87 16.75 10.64 6.18
N LEU A 88 16.57 11.31 7.31
CA LEU A 88 15.59 10.88 8.32
C LEU A 88 14.16 11.01 7.80
N THR A 89 13.84 12.07 7.05
CA THR A 89 12.52 12.20 6.39
C THR A 89 12.26 11.07 5.40
N ALA A 90 13.28 10.61 4.67
CA ALA A 90 13.14 9.46 3.79
C ALA A 90 12.98 8.15 4.58
N ALA A 91 13.68 8.03 5.73
CA ALA A 91 13.54 6.89 6.63
C ALA A 91 12.13 6.81 7.23
N CYS A 92 11.52 7.92 7.63
CA CYS A 92 10.12 7.95 8.10
C CYS A 92 9.16 7.33 7.08
N LYS A 93 9.35 7.61 5.79
CA LYS A 93 8.51 7.05 4.73
C LYS A 93 8.66 5.54 4.59
N ILE A 94 9.89 5.03 4.62
CA ILE A 94 10.12 3.59 4.46
C ILE A 94 9.69 2.81 5.70
N VAL A 95 9.86 3.35 6.90
CA VAL A 95 9.37 2.72 8.13
C VAL A 95 7.85 2.62 8.11
N ARG A 96 7.15 3.70 7.73
CA ARG A 96 5.69 3.69 7.55
C ARG A 96 5.25 2.69 6.47
N TYR A 97 6.00 2.60 5.38
CA TYR A 97 5.72 1.60 4.35
C TYR A 97 5.84 0.18 4.90
N TYR A 98 6.90 -0.13 5.66
CA TYR A 98 7.06 -1.45 6.27
C TYR A 98 5.96 -1.77 7.27
N GLU A 99 5.53 -0.80 8.07
CA GLU A 99 4.37 -0.96 8.94
C GLU A 99 3.09 -1.27 8.13
N THR A 100 2.86 -0.52 7.04
CA THR A 100 1.68 -0.69 6.16
C THR A 100 1.62 -2.08 5.53
N VAL A 101 2.76 -2.64 5.12
CA VAL A 101 2.84 -3.97 4.48
C VAL A 101 3.12 -5.10 5.46
N GLY A 102 3.26 -4.80 6.76
CA GLY A 102 3.57 -5.78 7.80
C GLY A 102 4.98 -6.35 7.70
N ARG A 103 5.93 -5.61 7.12
CA ARG A 103 7.33 -6.04 6.97
C ARG A 103 8.15 -5.65 8.20
N PRO A 104 8.85 -6.60 8.85
CA PRO A 104 9.68 -6.29 10.00
C PRO A 104 10.88 -5.43 9.61
N LEU A 105 11.31 -4.54 10.52
CA LEU A 105 12.52 -3.74 10.36
C LEU A 105 13.75 -4.59 10.65
N THR A 106 14.75 -4.53 9.76
CA THR A 106 16.06 -5.15 9.94
C THR A 106 17.17 -4.19 9.51
N ALA A 107 18.39 -4.35 10.01
CA ALA A 107 19.51 -3.52 9.59
C ALA A 107 19.74 -3.56 8.07
N ALA A 108 19.45 -4.70 7.43
CA ALA A 108 19.62 -4.86 5.99
C ALA A 108 18.60 -4.05 5.18
N ASN A 109 17.35 -3.95 5.66
CA ASN A 109 16.28 -3.30 4.91
C ASN A 109 16.07 -1.82 5.22
N ILE A 110 16.87 -1.22 6.12
CA ILE A 110 16.88 0.21 6.44
C ILE A 110 18.20 0.91 6.11
N ALA A 111 19.13 0.27 5.40
CA ALA A 111 20.39 0.89 5.00
C ALA A 111 20.17 2.02 3.98
N TRP A 112 20.74 3.21 4.25
CA TRP A 112 20.53 4.40 3.43
C TRP A 112 20.91 4.22 1.96
N ASN A 113 22.14 3.79 1.72
CA ASN A 113 22.72 3.80 0.37
C ASN A 113 22.08 2.78 -0.57
N THR A 114 21.68 1.63 -0.05
CA THR A 114 21.16 0.50 -0.83
C THR A 114 19.64 0.43 -0.86
N VAL A 115 18.97 0.90 0.19
CA VAL A 115 17.53 0.70 0.37
C VAL A 115 16.76 2.01 0.37
N ILE A 116 16.96 2.87 1.38
CA ILE A 116 16.12 4.06 1.58
C ILE A 116 16.19 5.01 0.39
N LYS A 117 17.37 5.20 -0.18
CA LYS A 117 17.58 6.07 -1.34
C LYS A 117 16.80 5.56 -2.57
N ASN A 118 16.83 4.26 -2.82
CA ASN A 118 16.10 3.65 -3.94
C ASN A 118 14.58 3.68 -3.70
N PHE A 119 14.16 3.40 -2.46
CA PHE A 119 12.77 3.53 -2.06
C PHE A 119 12.23 4.94 -2.28
N GLU A 120 12.98 5.99 -1.92
CA GLU A 120 12.53 7.37 -2.09
C GLU A 120 12.22 7.72 -3.55
N VAL A 121 12.98 7.16 -4.50
CA VAL A 121 12.73 7.36 -5.95
C VAL A 121 11.40 6.73 -6.35
N GLN A 122 11.14 5.49 -5.96
CA GLN A 122 9.90 4.78 -6.28
C GLN A 122 8.68 5.43 -5.58
N TRP A 123 8.86 5.86 -4.33
CA TRP A 123 7.81 6.54 -3.57
C TRP A 123 7.41 7.88 -4.19
N LYS A 124 8.38 8.63 -4.73
CA LYS A 124 8.08 9.85 -5.47
C LYS A 124 7.27 9.57 -6.74
N ALA A 125 7.59 8.51 -7.46
CA ALA A 125 6.83 8.12 -8.64
C ALA A 125 5.37 7.78 -8.31
N LEU A 126 5.11 7.08 -7.18
CA LEU A 126 3.75 6.84 -6.69
C LEU A 126 3.01 8.13 -6.34
N LYS A 127 3.68 9.07 -5.68
CA LYS A 127 3.09 10.36 -5.34
C LYS A 127 2.72 11.16 -6.61
N THR A 128 3.57 11.14 -7.63
CA THR A 128 3.29 11.80 -8.91
C THR A 128 2.05 11.20 -9.59
N LYS A 129 1.85 9.89 -9.49
CA LYS A 129 0.61 9.24 -9.97
C LYS A 129 -0.64 9.76 -9.25
N LYS A 130 -0.56 9.97 -7.93
CA LYS A 130 -1.69 10.51 -7.14
C LYS A 130 -2.06 11.93 -7.56
N ASP A 131 -1.07 12.73 -7.88
CA ASP A 131 -1.24 14.13 -8.26
C ASP A 131 -1.57 14.28 -9.77
N GLY A 132 -1.59 13.17 -10.52
CA GLY A 132 -1.87 13.13 -11.95
C GLY A 132 -3.35 13.05 -12.30
N ASP A 133 -3.63 12.97 -13.61
CA ASP A 133 -4.95 13.09 -14.20
C ASP A 133 -6.03 12.18 -13.60
N GLU A 134 -7.26 12.70 -13.54
CA GLU A 134 -8.45 11.90 -13.27
C GLU A 134 -8.62 10.87 -14.39
N HIS A 135 -8.58 9.60 -14.02
CA HIS A 135 -8.82 8.52 -14.95
C HIS A 135 -10.32 8.28 -15.09
N GLU A 136 -10.81 8.34 -16.33
CA GLU A 136 -12.21 8.05 -16.62
C GLU A 136 -12.56 6.60 -16.24
N THR A 137 -13.65 6.44 -15.50
CA THR A 137 -14.12 5.13 -15.06
C THR A 137 -14.76 4.36 -16.22
N PRO A 138 -14.33 3.12 -16.53
CA PRO A 138 -14.89 2.36 -17.63
C PRO A 138 -16.35 1.99 -17.33
N LYS A 139 -17.28 2.41 -18.19
CA LYS A 139 -18.71 2.14 -18.06
C LYS A 139 -19.05 0.71 -18.45
N ILE A 140 -20.00 0.11 -17.77
CA ILE A 140 -20.54 -1.20 -18.13
C ILE A 140 -21.58 -1.01 -19.27
N ALA A 141 -21.21 -1.37 -20.49
CA ALA A 141 -22.10 -1.32 -21.63
C ALA A 141 -22.94 -2.62 -21.75
N LYS A 142 -24.11 -2.54 -22.40
CA LYS A 142 -24.94 -3.71 -22.69
C LYS A 142 -24.18 -4.67 -23.63
N GLY A 143 -24.11 -5.95 -23.26
CA GLY A 143 -23.37 -6.98 -24.03
C GLY A 143 -21.86 -6.97 -23.85
N LEU A 144 -21.33 -6.15 -22.94
CA LEU A 144 -19.91 -6.13 -22.62
C LEU A 144 -19.49 -7.43 -21.91
N ASN A 145 -18.32 -7.94 -22.28
CA ASN A 145 -17.68 -9.02 -21.53
C ASN A 145 -17.22 -8.46 -20.17
N ILE A 146 -17.85 -8.92 -19.08
CA ILE A 146 -17.60 -8.42 -17.74
C ILE A 146 -16.17 -8.71 -17.26
N MET A 147 -15.56 -9.79 -17.72
CA MET A 147 -14.17 -10.10 -17.36
C MET A 147 -13.22 -9.04 -17.92
N LYS A 148 -13.40 -8.67 -19.21
CA LYS A 148 -12.63 -7.58 -19.83
C LYS A 148 -12.88 -6.24 -19.14
N TRP A 149 -14.14 -5.96 -18.78
CA TRP A 149 -14.46 -4.77 -18.02
C TRP A 149 -13.77 -4.78 -16.65
N SER A 150 -13.81 -5.90 -15.95
CA SER A 150 -13.18 -6.01 -14.62
C SER A 150 -11.65 -5.81 -14.67
N GLU A 151 -10.99 -6.28 -15.73
CA GLU A 151 -9.58 -6.03 -15.98
C GLU A 151 -9.33 -4.52 -16.20
N SER A 152 -10.08 -3.89 -17.10
CA SER A 152 -9.98 -2.44 -17.32
C SER A 152 -10.28 -1.62 -16.07
N PHE A 153 -11.25 -2.04 -15.25
CA PHE A 153 -11.57 -1.39 -13.99
C PHE A 153 -10.42 -1.55 -12.97
N ARG A 154 -9.83 -2.75 -12.89
CA ARG A 154 -8.63 -2.98 -12.06
C ARG A 154 -7.46 -2.10 -12.50
N ASP A 155 -7.22 -1.97 -13.80
CA ASP A 155 -6.16 -1.11 -14.34
C ASP A 155 -6.35 0.36 -13.95
N ILE A 156 -7.59 0.87 -13.96
CA ILE A 156 -7.89 2.20 -13.45
C ILE A 156 -7.58 2.29 -11.96
N LEU A 157 -7.99 1.31 -11.15
CA LEU A 157 -7.71 1.30 -9.72
C LEU A 157 -6.21 1.20 -9.39
N HIS A 158 -5.40 0.58 -10.26
CA HIS A 158 -3.94 0.60 -10.15
C HIS A 158 -3.35 2.00 -10.33
N ARG A 159 -3.99 2.85 -11.12
CA ARG A 159 -3.55 4.24 -11.36
C ARG A 159 -4.06 5.21 -10.32
N CYS A 160 -5.19 4.91 -9.69
CA CYS A 160 -5.78 5.72 -8.63
C CYS A 160 -5.13 5.41 -7.29
N ILE A 161 -4.55 6.40 -6.64
CA ILE A 161 -3.92 6.24 -5.33
C ILE A 161 -4.90 6.68 -4.24
N GLY A 162 -5.11 5.81 -3.25
CA GLY A 162 -5.97 6.05 -2.11
C GLY A 162 -5.36 6.98 -1.04
N VAL A 163 -6.09 7.18 0.03
CA VAL A 163 -5.69 8.05 1.16
C VAL A 163 -4.41 7.55 1.83
N GLN A 164 -4.22 6.24 1.88
CA GLN A 164 -3.03 5.62 2.47
C GLN A 164 -1.80 5.61 1.56
N MET A 165 -1.83 6.27 0.39
CA MET A 165 -0.80 6.15 -0.66
C MET A 165 -0.69 4.73 -1.24
N ILE A 166 -1.75 3.94 -1.14
CA ILE A 166 -1.87 2.62 -1.74
C ILE A 166 -2.72 2.73 -3.01
N PRO A 167 -2.35 2.10 -4.14
CA PRO A 167 -3.24 2.01 -5.30
C PRO A 167 -4.56 1.36 -4.93
N LEU A 168 -5.70 1.97 -5.32
CA LEU A 168 -7.03 1.50 -4.93
C LEU A 168 -7.35 0.05 -5.34
N ALA A 169 -6.57 -0.53 -6.23
CA ALA A 169 -6.67 -1.95 -6.60
C ALA A 169 -6.55 -2.91 -5.40
N TYR A 170 -5.87 -2.50 -4.31
CA TYR A 170 -5.78 -3.31 -3.10
C TYR A 170 -7.15 -3.57 -2.45
N VAL A 171 -8.11 -2.65 -2.59
CA VAL A 171 -9.45 -2.76 -2.02
C VAL A 171 -10.19 -3.98 -2.58
N ILE A 172 -10.05 -4.22 -3.89
CA ILE A 172 -10.77 -5.29 -4.61
C ILE A 172 -9.97 -6.57 -4.77
N ARG A 173 -8.80 -6.70 -4.12
CA ARG A 173 -8.05 -7.96 -4.18
C ARG A 173 -8.90 -9.12 -3.64
N GLU A 174 -8.69 -10.29 -4.18
CA GLU A 174 -9.52 -11.48 -3.91
C GLU A 174 -9.49 -11.85 -2.43
N VAL A 175 -8.30 -12.00 -1.87
CA VAL A 175 -8.10 -12.37 -0.46
C VAL A 175 -7.92 -11.11 0.39
N ALA A 176 -8.76 -10.93 1.42
CA ALA A 176 -8.69 -9.77 2.31
C ALA A 176 -7.44 -9.80 3.21
N VAL A 177 -7.04 -10.98 3.67
CA VAL A 177 -5.86 -11.17 4.51
C VAL A 177 -4.60 -11.12 3.65
N ALA A 178 -3.65 -10.29 4.04
CA ALA A 178 -2.36 -10.22 3.37
C ALA A 178 -1.59 -11.54 3.50
N PRO A 179 -0.85 -11.99 2.47
CA PRO A 179 0.02 -13.15 2.60
C PRO A 179 1.11 -12.89 3.64
N ALA A 180 1.46 -13.92 4.41
CA ALA A 180 2.54 -13.83 5.39
C ALA A 180 3.88 -13.50 4.73
N ILE A 181 4.73 -12.75 5.44
CA ILE A 181 6.11 -12.48 5.02
C ILE A 181 6.94 -13.73 5.27
N THR A 182 7.62 -14.21 4.24
CA THR A 182 8.52 -15.36 4.36
C THR A 182 9.85 -14.96 5.00
N ALA A 183 10.60 -15.94 5.53
CA ALA A 183 11.93 -15.71 6.09
C ALA A 183 12.91 -15.11 5.06
N ILE A 184 12.79 -15.49 3.80
CA ILE A 184 13.61 -14.95 2.70
C ILE A 184 13.25 -13.46 2.48
N GLU A 185 11.99 -13.12 2.47
CA GLU A 185 11.51 -11.75 2.25
C GLU A 185 11.86 -10.81 3.41
N THR A 186 12.00 -11.32 4.63
CA THR A 186 12.36 -10.51 5.81
C THR A 186 13.67 -9.75 5.62
N GLY A 187 14.67 -10.36 4.97
CA GLY A 187 15.95 -9.71 4.67
C GLY A 187 15.96 -8.85 3.40
N GLN A 188 14.87 -8.79 2.64
CA GLN A 188 14.79 -8.03 1.40
C GLN A 188 14.21 -6.63 1.64
N PRO A 189 14.71 -5.60 0.94
CA PRO A 189 14.19 -4.23 1.06
C PRO A 189 12.77 -4.06 0.52
N HIS A 190 12.38 -4.88 -0.45
CA HIS A 190 11.06 -4.89 -1.10
C HIS A 190 10.57 -6.31 -1.23
N SER A 191 9.27 -6.47 -1.52
CA SER A 191 8.74 -7.79 -1.81
C SER A 191 9.36 -8.38 -3.08
N THR A 192 9.79 -9.64 -2.97
CA THR A 192 10.16 -10.44 -4.13
C THR A 192 8.95 -11.02 -4.86
N ILE A 193 7.76 -10.97 -4.25
CA ILE A 193 6.51 -11.51 -4.83
C ILE A 193 6.17 -10.81 -6.13
N ALA A 194 6.38 -9.49 -6.19
CA ALA A 194 5.93 -8.70 -7.33
C ALA A 194 6.93 -7.66 -7.84
N GLY A 195 8.12 -7.59 -7.29
CA GLY A 195 9.23 -6.79 -7.80
C GLY A 195 9.11 -5.26 -7.65
N SER A 196 8.00 -4.71 -7.14
CA SER A 196 7.81 -3.29 -6.95
C SER A 196 7.10 -2.95 -5.64
N ILE A 197 7.38 -1.76 -5.11
CA ILE A 197 6.72 -1.20 -3.92
C ILE A 197 5.21 -1.11 -4.16
N GLU A 198 4.79 -0.63 -5.33
CA GLU A 198 3.38 -0.48 -5.70
C GLU A 198 2.63 -1.82 -5.61
N GLN A 199 3.22 -2.85 -6.18
CA GLN A 199 2.61 -4.17 -6.20
C GLN A 199 2.59 -4.81 -4.80
N GLU A 200 3.60 -4.58 -4.00
CA GLU A 200 3.60 -5.03 -2.61
C GLU A 200 2.52 -4.34 -1.78
N LEU A 201 2.32 -3.03 -1.96
CA LEU A 201 1.23 -2.28 -1.33
C LEU A 201 -0.14 -2.85 -1.70
N ILE A 202 -0.36 -3.19 -2.98
CA ILE A 202 -1.61 -3.81 -3.43
C ILE A 202 -1.81 -5.18 -2.78
N THR A 203 -0.76 -5.99 -2.74
CA THR A 203 -0.82 -7.36 -2.22
C THR A 203 -0.97 -7.39 -0.70
N ARG A 204 -0.32 -6.46 0.02
CA ARG A 204 -0.19 -6.51 1.49
C ARG A 204 -0.90 -5.39 2.23
N GLY A 205 -1.37 -4.32 1.57
CA GLY A 205 -2.08 -3.22 2.20
C GLY A 205 -3.22 -3.73 3.08
N SER A 206 -3.29 -3.28 4.34
CA SER A 206 -4.22 -3.83 5.33
C SER A 206 -5.66 -3.37 5.09
N HIS A 207 -6.59 -4.31 5.03
CA HIS A 207 -8.03 -4.02 5.06
C HIS A 207 -8.55 -3.68 6.46
N ALA A 208 -7.77 -3.94 7.51
CA ALA A 208 -8.10 -3.58 8.88
C ALA A 208 -7.64 -2.16 9.27
N HIS A 209 -6.90 -1.47 8.39
CA HIS A 209 -6.45 -0.11 8.64
C HIS A 209 -7.64 0.87 8.75
N PRO A 210 -7.63 1.85 9.68
CA PRO A 210 -8.73 2.80 9.86
C PRO A 210 -9.14 3.54 8.57
N LEU A 211 -8.17 3.92 7.73
CA LEU A 211 -8.41 4.62 6.45
C LEU A 211 -8.85 3.70 5.29
N PHE A 212 -8.92 2.38 5.50
CA PHE A 212 -9.44 1.45 4.48
C PHE A 212 -10.87 1.79 4.07
N ARG A 213 -11.67 2.28 5.02
CA ARG A 213 -13.06 2.68 4.76
C ARG A 213 -13.16 3.80 3.72
N ASP A 214 -12.25 4.77 3.76
CA ASP A 214 -12.26 5.90 2.83
C ASP A 214 -11.83 5.46 1.43
N ASP A 215 -10.84 4.58 1.33
CA ASP A 215 -10.42 3.98 0.07
C ASP A 215 -11.51 3.07 -0.51
N CYS A 216 -12.20 2.32 0.35
CA CYS A 216 -13.33 1.48 -0.03
C CYS A 216 -14.49 2.32 -0.57
N ALA A 217 -14.78 3.46 0.06
CA ALA A 217 -15.78 4.42 -0.42
C ALA A 217 -15.39 5.02 -1.77
N SER A 218 -14.13 5.33 -1.99
CA SER A 218 -13.62 5.83 -3.27
C SER A 218 -13.86 4.83 -4.40
N VAL A 219 -13.63 3.53 -4.14
CA VAL A 219 -13.95 2.45 -5.08
C VAL A 219 -15.45 2.34 -5.31
N TYR A 220 -16.27 2.48 -4.25
CA TYR A 220 -17.73 2.45 -4.38
C TYR A 220 -18.23 3.54 -5.34
N TYR A 221 -17.77 4.78 -5.21
CA TYR A 221 -18.19 5.88 -6.10
C TYR A 221 -17.81 5.63 -7.56
N LYS A 222 -16.64 5.05 -7.81
CA LYS A 222 -16.26 4.64 -9.18
C LYS A 222 -17.15 3.53 -9.72
N LEU A 223 -17.58 2.57 -8.89
CA LEU A 223 -18.56 1.55 -9.29
C LEU A 223 -19.95 2.14 -9.54
N GLU A 224 -20.39 3.09 -8.72
CA GLU A 224 -21.65 3.81 -8.93
C GLU A 224 -21.65 4.54 -10.28
N GLU A 225 -20.53 5.17 -10.64
CA GLU A 225 -20.34 5.80 -11.95
C GLU A 225 -20.35 4.78 -13.09
N ALA A 226 -19.62 3.68 -12.95
CA ALA A 226 -19.52 2.63 -13.95
C ALA A 226 -20.86 1.93 -14.26
N THR A 227 -21.72 1.80 -13.24
CA THR A 227 -23.00 1.08 -13.32
C THR A 227 -24.19 1.98 -13.62
N ARG A 228 -23.99 3.31 -13.63
CA ARG A 228 -25.09 4.28 -13.84
C ARG A 228 -25.85 4.01 -15.13
N GLY A 229 -27.18 3.86 -15.01
CA GLY A 229 -28.06 3.59 -16.15
C GLY A 229 -28.02 2.13 -16.65
N THR A 230 -27.39 1.23 -15.93
CA THR A 230 -27.33 -0.20 -16.26
C THR A 230 -28.14 -1.04 -15.26
N SER A 231 -28.40 -2.32 -15.60
CA SER A 231 -29.04 -3.28 -14.68
C SER A 231 -28.19 -3.57 -13.44
N TYR A 232 -26.88 -3.30 -13.51
CA TYR A 232 -25.92 -3.54 -12.42
C TYR A 232 -26.03 -2.52 -11.28
N ALA A 233 -26.63 -1.37 -11.53
CA ALA A 233 -26.91 -0.40 -10.47
C ALA A 233 -27.74 -1.00 -9.32
N ALA A 234 -28.63 -1.95 -9.63
CA ALA A 234 -29.40 -2.67 -8.62
C ALA A 234 -28.51 -3.56 -7.72
N SER A 235 -27.49 -4.21 -8.29
CA SER A 235 -26.58 -5.12 -7.57
C SER A 235 -25.68 -4.41 -6.57
N ILE A 236 -25.30 -3.16 -6.83
CA ILE A 236 -24.47 -2.38 -5.90
C ILE A 236 -25.30 -1.61 -4.84
N LYS A 237 -26.61 -1.49 -5.03
CA LYS A 237 -27.49 -0.74 -4.12
C LYS A 237 -27.43 -1.20 -2.65
N PRO A 238 -27.32 -2.49 -2.31
CA PRO A 238 -27.18 -2.94 -0.92
C PRO A 238 -25.94 -2.37 -0.21
N PHE A 239 -24.90 -2.04 -0.95
CA PHE A 239 -23.61 -1.54 -0.43
C PHE A 239 -23.56 0.00 -0.31
N GLN A 240 -24.61 0.69 -0.75
CA GLN A 240 -24.67 2.15 -0.83
C GLN A 240 -24.52 2.82 0.53
N ARG A 241 -25.19 2.30 1.56
CA ARG A 241 -25.18 2.90 2.92
C ARG A 241 -23.79 2.84 3.55
N ALA A 242 -23.09 1.71 3.39
CA ALA A 242 -21.76 1.49 3.93
C ALA A 242 -20.64 2.04 3.03
N LYS A 243 -20.98 2.41 1.78
CA LYS A 243 -19.99 2.72 0.72
C LYS A 243 -18.96 1.59 0.55
N ASP A 244 -19.44 0.34 0.64
CA ASP A 244 -18.60 -0.84 0.53
C ASP A 244 -18.27 -1.15 -0.94
N GLY A 245 -17.20 -0.54 -1.45
CA GLY A 245 -16.72 -0.75 -2.83
C GLY A 245 -16.23 -2.18 -3.08
N ARG A 246 -15.68 -2.85 -2.06
CA ARG A 246 -15.25 -4.25 -2.19
C ARG A 246 -16.45 -5.19 -2.36
N GLY A 247 -17.46 -5.07 -1.49
CA GLY A 247 -18.68 -5.85 -1.58
C GLY A 247 -19.42 -5.59 -2.87
N ALA A 248 -19.55 -4.33 -3.28
CA ALA A 248 -20.18 -3.92 -4.53
C ALA A 248 -19.47 -4.52 -5.76
N PHE A 249 -18.13 -4.49 -5.82
CA PHE A 249 -17.36 -5.11 -6.91
C PHE A 249 -17.60 -6.63 -6.97
N LYS A 250 -17.51 -7.31 -5.83
CA LYS A 250 -17.78 -8.75 -5.76
C LYS A 250 -19.21 -9.10 -6.20
N ALA A 251 -20.21 -8.29 -5.83
CA ALA A 251 -21.59 -8.51 -6.25
C ALA A 251 -21.75 -8.40 -7.77
N ILE A 252 -21.07 -7.44 -8.42
CA ILE A 252 -21.06 -7.35 -9.88
C ILE A 252 -20.45 -8.59 -10.51
N ILE A 253 -19.28 -9.01 -10.04
CA ILE A 253 -18.59 -10.18 -10.57
C ILE A 253 -19.42 -11.44 -10.36
N ASN A 254 -19.95 -11.66 -9.15
CA ASN A 254 -20.75 -12.85 -8.82
C ASN A 254 -22.05 -12.92 -9.64
N GLN A 255 -22.68 -11.80 -9.95
CA GLN A 255 -23.86 -11.78 -10.82
C GLN A 255 -23.56 -12.31 -12.24
N PHE A 256 -22.31 -12.24 -12.68
CA PHE A 256 -21.87 -12.73 -13.98
C PHE A 256 -21.22 -14.11 -13.93
N ALA A 257 -20.56 -14.42 -12.82
CA ALA A 257 -19.90 -15.69 -12.59
C ALA A 257 -20.82 -16.73 -11.91
N GLY A 258 -22.14 -16.46 -11.85
CA GLY A 258 -23.10 -17.44 -11.34
C GLY A 258 -23.01 -18.71 -12.16
N GLU A 259 -22.96 -19.85 -11.47
CA GLU A 259 -22.82 -21.20 -12.07
C GLU A 259 -23.80 -21.42 -13.23
N ASP A 260 -25.04 -20.97 -13.08
CA ASP A 260 -26.08 -21.07 -14.10
C ASP A 260 -25.74 -20.40 -15.43
N LYS A 261 -24.92 -19.35 -15.44
CA LYS A 261 -24.50 -18.66 -16.65
C LYS A 261 -23.35 -19.38 -17.35
N TRP A 262 -22.41 -19.86 -16.59
CA TRP A 262 -21.32 -20.67 -17.14
C TRP A 262 -21.84 -21.97 -17.72
N GLU A 263 -22.79 -22.62 -17.05
CA GLU A 263 -23.45 -23.81 -17.59
C GLU A 263 -24.22 -23.52 -18.88
N SER A 264 -24.92 -22.40 -18.98
CA SER A 264 -25.64 -22.03 -20.20
C SER A 264 -24.68 -21.69 -21.37
N GLU A 265 -23.55 -21.00 -21.09
CA GLU A 265 -22.53 -20.71 -22.09
C GLU A 265 -21.76 -21.96 -22.52
N ILE A 266 -21.46 -22.85 -21.57
CA ILE A 266 -20.82 -24.16 -21.86
C ILE A 266 -21.75 -24.98 -22.75
N LYS A 267 -23.04 -25.12 -22.37
CA LYS A 267 -24.02 -25.85 -23.21
C LYS A 267 -24.17 -25.27 -24.60
N ALA A 268 -24.24 -23.94 -24.71
CA ALA A 268 -24.33 -23.29 -26.02
C ALA A 268 -23.09 -23.54 -26.89
N LYS A 269 -21.91 -23.56 -26.29
CA LYS A 269 -20.66 -23.89 -26.99
C LYS A 269 -20.55 -25.36 -27.32
N GLU A 270 -21.01 -26.25 -26.45
CA GLU A 270 -21.10 -27.69 -26.68
C GLU A 270 -22.07 -28.00 -27.83
N GLU A 271 -23.25 -27.35 -27.89
CA GLU A 271 -24.18 -27.49 -28.99
C GLU A 271 -23.56 -27.06 -30.33
N VAL A 272 -22.81 -25.94 -30.33
CA VAL A 272 -22.05 -25.49 -31.54
C VAL A 272 -21.00 -26.53 -31.90
N LEU A 273 -20.26 -27.07 -30.94
CA LEU A 273 -19.22 -28.09 -31.17
C LEU A 273 -19.82 -29.39 -31.70
N HIS A 274 -20.93 -29.85 -31.13
CA HIS A 274 -21.66 -31.02 -31.60
C HIS A 274 -22.32 -30.83 -32.96
N GLY A 275 -22.65 -29.58 -33.34
CA GLY A 275 -23.15 -29.21 -34.64
C GLY A 275 -22.10 -29.13 -35.74
N LEU A 276 -20.82 -29.09 -35.39
CA LEU A 276 -19.70 -29.05 -36.32
C LEU A 276 -19.50 -30.43 -36.95
N LYS A 277 -19.90 -30.57 -38.22
CA LYS A 277 -19.58 -31.75 -38.99
C LYS A 277 -18.19 -31.60 -39.63
N TRP A 278 -17.35 -32.58 -39.41
CA TRP A 278 -16.04 -32.62 -40.10
C TRP A 278 -16.24 -32.64 -41.62
N LYS A 279 -15.74 -31.63 -42.31
CA LYS A 279 -15.86 -31.44 -43.78
C LYS A 279 -14.59 -31.81 -44.55
N GLY A 280 -13.64 -32.47 -43.90
CA GLY A 280 -12.36 -32.83 -44.49
C GLY A 280 -11.24 -31.81 -44.24
N GLN A 281 -9.99 -32.23 -44.47
CA GLN A 281 -8.78 -31.49 -44.13
C GLN A 281 -8.62 -30.14 -44.85
N SER A 282 -9.26 -29.99 -46.03
CA SER A 282 -9.20 -28.79 -46.87
C SER A 282 -9.96 -27.57 -46.33
N ASN A 283 -10.77 -27.75 -45.26
CA ASN A 283 -11.58 -26.72 -44.68
C ASN A 283 -11.07 -26.26 -43.27
N TYR A 284 -9.90 -26.73 -42.87
CA TYR A 284 -9.19 -26.25 -41.69
C TYR A 284 -7.99 -25.41 -42.13
N THR A 285 -8.14 -24.12 -42.12
CA THR A 285 -7.04 -23.13 -42.18
C THR A 285 -6.82 -22.54 -40.82
#